data_88dda02603bd33ef93828a5c8902364f
#
_entry.id   88dda02603bd33ef93828a5c8902364f
#
_cell.length_a   1.000
_cell.length_b   1.000
_cell.length_c   1.000
_cell.angle_alpha   90.00
_cell.angle_beta   90.00
_cell.angle_gamma   90.00
#
_symmetry.space_group_name_H-M   'P 1'
#
loop_
_entity.id
_entity.type
_entity.pdbx_description
1 polymer ?
#
loop_
_entity_poly.entity_id
_entity_poly.type
_entity_poly.pdbx_seq_one_letter_code
_entity_poly.pdbx_strand_id
1 'polypeptide(L)'
;MVREPLPGVVYPPAAAAARYRAAGALGETTLGQALHAAAQRHADRTALVGGGRRWTYRELDAITDRVAAALLRLGLKPLDRAIMQIGNVPEFFFAAYGCFKAGVVPVCTLAAHREAEIGYLAPFTEARVHFVQGNLAKFDLCAFAAQLRPKSGVAHVVATGGTRQPGVHALEALIDGIDAGEARRAVEALAIDPWNVAVFQLSGGTTGVPKVIPRFHNDYLYNSLAVAAWVGVTQDTVVYWPLPAVHNAGMVGFNLPTHLMGGTVCVTEDVDPDTFLSTIERERVTYTGGVLPVIVRAIERQRANPYDLSSVQRFIATDSGPMIERDLGVPAYHIFGMAEGLVMFTRPHDPPEVRAEMIGRPISELDEIRLARPGTDDPAAEGEDGEFCCRGPYTLHGYYKAPEHNKKAFTQDGMYRSGDLMRATRIGGRLYYKFVGRIKDNIDRGAEKISAEEVETHVGRHPAVASVAAIGMPDPAYGERVCVYLILNPGQAAPTVAELGAFLGTQGLAKFKWPERIEVMENFPVTKVGKVSKALLRDDVTAKLEREKRGKTG
;
A
#
# COMPACT_ATOMS: atom_id res chain seq x y z
N MET A 1 1.73 24.47 -15.16
CA MET A 1 1.20 24.73 -13.79
C MET A 1 -0.27 24.37 -13.79
N VAL A 2 -0.78 23.90 -12.67
CA VAL A 2 -2.21 23.58 -12.48
C VAL A 2 -3.08 24.82 -12.77
N ARG A 3 -4.21 24.61 -13.48
CA ARG A 3 -5.10 25.72 -13.88
C ARG A 3 -6.02 26.14 -12.73
N GLU A 4 -6.61 25.17 -12.04
CA GLU A 4 -7.52 25.37 -10.91
C GLU A 4 -7.06 24.53 -9.73
N PRO A 5 -6.21 25.06 -8.82
CA PRO A 5 -5.69 24.31 -7.70
C PRO A 5 -6.78 23.96 -6.69
N LEU A 6 -6.81 22.70 -6.24
CA LEU A 6 -7.70 22.26 -5.16
C LEU A 6 -7.19 22.83 -3.82
N PRO A 7 -8.02 23.60 -3.09
CA PRO A 7 -7.63 24.17 -1.80
C PRO A 7 -7.15 23.09 -0.81
N GLY A 8 -6.06 23.37 -0.11
CA GLY A 8 -5.45 22.45 0.87
C GLY A 8 -4.46 21.44 0.30
N VAL A 9 -4.28 21.38 -1.02
CA VAL A 9 -3.28 20.57 -1.71
C VAL A 9 -1.98 21.37 -1.87
N VAL A 10 -0.84 20.73 -1.62
CA VAL A 10 0.48 21.28 -1.93
C VAL A 10 0.91 20.74 -3.28
N TYR A 11 1.06 21.62 -4.24
CA TYR A 11 1.47 21.30 -5.61
C TYR A 11 2.99 21.37 -5.77
N PRO A 12 3.56 20.67 -6.80
CA PRO A 12 4.99 20.73 -7.07
C PRO A 12 5.45 22.17 -7.33
N PRO A 13 6.61 22.58 -6.80
CA PRO A 13 7.21 23.86 -7.15
C PRO A 13 7.40 24.00 -8.67
N ALA A 14 7.20 25.19 -9.22
CA ALA A 14 7.26 25.41 -10.67
C ALA A 14 8.57 24.92 -11.32
N ALA A 15 9.71 25.11 -10.63
CA ALA A 15 11.01 24.66 -11.11
C ALA A 15 11.10 23.12 -11.16
N ALA A 16 10.57 22.41 -10.17
CA ALA A 16 10.52 20.94 -10.14
C ALA A 16 9.58 20.41 -11.25
N ALA A 17 8.40 21.00 -11.40
CA ALA A 17 7.47 20.65 -12.47
C ALA A 17 8.08 20.84 -13.86
N ALA A 18 8.78 21.95 -14.09
CA ALA A 18 9.47 22.23 -15.36
C ALA A 18 10.59 21.20 -15.62
N ARG A 19 11.40 20.85 -14.60
CA ARG A 19 12.46 19.85 -14.69
C ARG A 19 11.91 18.47 -15.08
N TYR A 20 10.87 17.99 -14.41
CA TYR A 20 10.28 16.68 -14.66
C TYR A 20 9.53 16.62 -16.00
N ARG A 21 8.91 17.75 -16.43
CA ARG A 21 8.33 17.85 -17.77
C ARG A 21 9.43 17.77 -18.85
N ALA A 22 10.52 18.50 -18.70
CA ALA A 22 11.65 18.48 -19.63
C ALA A 22 12.30 17.09 -19.72
N ALA A 23 12.31 16.33 -18.62
CA ALA A 23 12.79 14.95 -18.58
C ALA A 23 11.77 13.92 -19.13
N GLY A 24 10.59 14.36 -19.60
CA GLY A 24 9.55 13.48 -20.13
C GLY A 24 8.79 12.66 -19.08
N ALA A 25 8.98 12.94 -17.78
CA ALA A 25 8.32 12.21 -16.71
C ALA A 25 6.88 12.67 -16.49
N LEU A 26 6.63 13.96 -16.37
CA LEU A 26 5.31 14.52 -16.10
C LEU A 26 4.74 15.16 -17.38
N GLY A 27 3.82 14.43 -18.02
CA GLY A 27 3.20 14.83 -19.28
C GLY A 27 1.83 15.52 -19.10
N GLU A 28 1.17 15.75 -20.24
CA GLU A 28 -0.14 16.42 -20.34
C GLU A 28 -1.30 15.41 -20.50
N THR A 29 -1.09 14.13 -20.14
CA THR A 29 -2.09 13.07 -20.26
C THR A 29 -2.68 12.74 -18.90
N THR A 30 -4.01 12.68 -18.81
CA THR A 30 -4.70 12.22 -17.60
C THR A 30 -4.75 10.70 -17.51
N LEU A 31 -5.01 10.15 -16.33
CA LEU A 31 -5.21 8.69 -16.15
C LEU A 31 -6.38 8.18 -17.00
N GLY A 32 -7.49 8.92 -17.05
CA GLY A 32 -8.64 8.53 -17.88
C GLY A 32 -8.30 8.46 -19.36
N GLN A 33 -7.55 9.42 -19.88
CA GLN A 33 -7.07 9.44 -21.27
C GLN A 33 -6.11 8.28 -21.56
N ALA A 34 -5.16 8.00 -20.64
CA ALA A 34 -4.21 6.90 -20.80
C ALA A 34 -4.90 5.53 -20.80
N LEU A 35 -5.88 5.32 -19.92
CA LEU A 35 -6.70 4.10 -19.88
C LEU A 35 -7.52 3.93 -21.16
N HIS A 36 -8.16 5.01 -21.66
CA HIS A 36 -8.88 4.98 -22.93
C HIS A 36 -7.95 4.62 -24.10
N ALA A 37 -6.78 5.26 -24.17
CA ALA A 37 -5.81 4.96 -25.22
C ALA A 37 -5.30 3.49 -25.17
N ALA A 38 -5.13 2.92 -23.95
CA ALA A 38 -4.82 1.50 -23.80
C ALA A 38 -5.99 0.62 -24.30
N ALA A 39 -7.24 0.99 -23.99
CA ALA A 39 -8.42 0.26 -24.45
C ALA A 39 -8.58 0.30 -25.98
N GLN A 40 -8.23 1.39 -26.63
CA GLN A 40 -8.22 1.47 -28.09
C GLN A 40 -7.17 0.53 -28.72
N ARG A 41 -5.94 0.47 -28.12
CA ARG A 41 -4.87 -0.39 -28.65
C ARG A 41 -5.12 -1.87 -28.44
N HIS A 42 -5.84 -2.24 -27.37
CA HIS A 42 -6.00 -3.63 -26.91
C HIS A 42 -7.48 -4.06 -26.82
N ALA A 43 -8.36 -3.45 -27.63
CA ALA A 43 -9.82 -3.47 -27.50
C ALA A 43 -10.44 -4.84 -27.20
N ASP A 44 -10.00 -5.88 -27.90
CA ASP A 44 -10.58 -7.23 -27.83
C ASP A 44 -9.85 -8.18 -26.86
N ARG A 45 -8.76 -7.69 -26.23
CA ARG A 45 -8.06 -8.47 -25.21
C ARG A 45 -8.85 -8.44 -23.88
N THR A 46 -8.69 -9.48 -23.06
CA THR A 46 -9.23 -9.49 -21.70
C THR A 46 -8.49 -8.47 -20.85
N ALA A 47 -9.23 -7.51 -20.28
CA ALA A 47 -8.70 -6.53 -19.35
C ALA A 47 -8.86 -6.99 -17.90
N LEU A 48 -10.03 -7.53 -17.54
CA LEU A 48 -10.41 -7.79 -16.17
C LEU A 48 -11.10 -9.16 -16.05
N VAL A 49 -10.74 -9.91 -14.99
CA VAL A 49 -11.34 -11.20 -14.63
C VAL A 49 -11.74 -11.16 -13.16
N GLY A 50 -12.98 -11.48 -12.85
CA GLY A 50 -13.47 -11.54 -11.47
C GLY A 50 -14.96 -11.86 -11.42
N GLY A 51 -15.50 -12.28 -10.28
CA GLY A 51 -16.91 -12.58 -10.13
C GLY A 51 -17.47 -13.60 -11.12
N GLY A 52 -16.64 -14.53 -11.62
CA GLY A 52 -17.04 -15.52 -12.64
C GLY A 52 -17.15 -14.98 -14.06
N ARG A 53 -16.74 -13.76 -14.33
CA ARG A 53 -16.86 -13.08 -15.62
C ARG A 53 -15.53 -12.49 -16.11
N ARG A 54 -15.44 -12.26 -17.43
CA ARG A 54 -14.33 -11.60 -18.11
C ARG A 54 -14.84 -10.38 -18.84
N TRP A 55 -14.06 -9.29 -18.81
CA TRP A 55 -14.33 -8.09 -19.58
C TRP A 55 -13.17 -7.80 -20.51
N THR A 56 -13.48 -7.47 -21.74
CA THR A 56 -12.50 -6.94 -22.69
C THR A 56 -12.15 -5.48 -22.33
N TYR A 57 -11.07 -4.97 -22.88
CA TYR A 57 -10.71 -3.56 -22.78
C TYR A 57 -11.81 -2.63 -23.30
N ARG A 58 -12.44 -3.00 -24.41
CA ARG A 58 -13.58 -2.28 -25.00
C ARG A 58 -14.77 -2.20 -24.03
N GLU A 59 -15.12 -3.32 -23.40
CA GLU A 59 -16.21 -3.36 -22.42
C GLU A 59 -15.88 -2.57 -21.16
N LEU A 60 -14.66 -2.71 -20.63
CA LEU A 60 -14.20 -1.96 -19.45
C LEU A 60 -14.21 -0.45 -19.74
N ASP A 61 -13.74 -0.02 -20.90
CA ASP A 61 -13.71 1.38 -21.31
C ASP A 61 -15.14 1.96 -21.42
N ALA A 62 -16.05 1.24 -22.07
CA ALA A 62 -17.45 1.64 -22.21
C ALA A 62 -18.19 1.69 -20.86
N ILE A 63 -17.94 0.74 -19.96
CA ILE A 63 -18.53 0.76 -18.61
C ILE A 63 -18.04 1.97 -17.84
N THR A 64 -16.74 2.24 -17.86
CA THR A 64 -16.15 3.35 -17.11
C THR A 64 -16.52 4.72 -17.68
N ASP A 65 -16.77 4.84 -18.99
CA ASP A 65 -17.37 6.04 -19.59
C ASP A 65 -18.79 6.26 -19.07
N ARG A 66 -19.62 5.21 -19.00
CA ARG A 66 -20.99 5.30 -18.45
C ARG A 66 -20.97 5.66 -16.96
N VAL A 67 -20.04 5.13 -16.17
CA VAL A 67 -19.87 5.52 -14.77
C VAL A 67 -19.53 7.00 -14.67
N ALA A 68 -18.59 7.49 -15.47
CA ALA A 68 -18.25 8.91 -15.52
C ALA A 68 -19.48 9.78 -15.88
N ALA A 69 -20.21 9.41 -16.92
CA ALA A 69 -21.44 10.11 -17.32
C ALA A 69 -22.52 10.09 -16.22
N ALA A 70 -22.69 8.95 -15.52
CA ALA A 70 -23.61 8.84 -14.39
C ALA A 70 -23.23 9.79 -13.24
N LEU A 71 -21.94 9.90 -12.91
CA LEU A 71 -21.45 10.85 -11.90
C LEU A 71 -21.75 12.30 -12.29
N LEU A 72 -21.54 12.66 -13.56
CA LEU A 72 -21.88 13.99 -14.07
C LEU A 72 -23.39 14.26 -14.00
N ARG A 73 -24.24 13.27 -14.33
CA ARG A 73 -25.70 13.37 -14.19
C ARG A 73 -26.16 13.52 -12.74
N LEU A 74 -25.42 12.97 -11.76
CA LEU A 74 -25.64 13.22 -10.33
C LEU A 74 -25.16 14.62 -9.89
N GLY A 75 -24.64 15.44 -10.80
CA GLY A 75 -24.19 16.80 -10.54
C GLY A 75 -22.76 16.90 -9.97
N LEU A 76 -21.98 15.81 -10.03
CA LEU A 76 -20.56 15.89 -9.67
C LEU A 76 -19.77 16.62 -10.77
N LYS A 77 -18.69 17.26 -10.35
CA LYS A 77 -17.77 18.01 -11.21
C LYS A 77 -16.35 17.51 -11.04
N PRO A 78 -15.44 17.81 -11.99
CA PRO A 78 -14.02 17.62 -11.76
C PRO A 78 -13.58 18.20 -10.42
N LEU A 79 -12.71 17.49 -9.72
CA LEU A 79 -12.22 17.74 -8.36
C LEU A 79 -13.24 17.54 -7.22
N ASP A 80 -14.48 17.12 -7.48
CA ASP A 80 -15.30 16.55 -6.40
C ASP A 80 -14.67 15.25 -5.88
N ARG A 81 -14.84 14.93 -4.59
CA ARG A 81 -14.24 13.77 -3.97
C ARG A 81 -15.26 12.66 -3.77
N ALA A 82 -14.77 11.41 -3.88
CA ALA A 82 -15.54 10.19 -3.73
C ALA A 82 -14.91 9.28 -2.68
N ILE A 83 -15.59 8.99 -1.58
CA ILE A 83 -15.17 7.92 -0.67
C ILE A 83 -15.29 6.59 -1.41
N MET A 84 -14.21 5.78 -1.42
CA MET A 84 -14.15 4.51 -2.13
C MET A 84 -14.09 3.36 -1.14
N GLN A 85 -15.24 2.80 -0.76
CA GLN A 85 -15.35 1.72 0.23
C GLN A 85 -15.81 0.41 -0.44
N ILE A 86 -15.02 -0.02 -1.44
CA ILE A 86 -15.25 -1.22 -2.24
C ILE A 86 -14.07 -2.17 -2.06
N GLY A 87 -14.34 -3.46 -1.95
CA GLY A 87 -13.32 -4.52 -1.86
C GLY A 87 -12.73 -4.91 -3.21
N ASN A 88 -12.11 -6.11 -3.24
CA ASN A 88 -11.47 -6.64 -4.45
C ASN A 88 -12.49 -7.30 -5.39
N VAL A 89 -13.34 -6.49 -5.98
CA VAL A 89 -14.36 -6.91 -6.96
C VAL A 89 -14.20 -6.10 -8.26
N PRO A 90 -14.68 -6.61 -9.40
CA PRO A 90 -14.57 -5.89 -10.69
C PRO A 90 -15.12 -4.47 -10.64
N GLU A 91 -16.17 -4.24 -9.90
CA GLU A 91 -16.88 -2.96 -9.76
C GLU A 91 -15.99 -1.88 -9.11
N PHE A 92 -14.94 -2.26 -8.37
CA PHE A 92 -13.92 -1.32 -7.90
C PHE A 92 -13.27 -0.59 -9.09
N PHE A 93 -12.90 -1.32 -10.14
CA PHE A 93 -12.28 -0.74 -11.33
C PHE A 93 -13.28 0.11 -12.12
N PHE A 94 -14.55 -0.30 -12.19
CA PHE A 94 -15.59 0.50 -12.83
C PHE A 94 -15.75 1.86 -12.13
N ALA A 95 -15.86 1.85 -10.81
CA ALA A 95 -16.00 3.06 -10.01
C ALA A 95 -14.75 3.94 -10.05
N ALA A 96 -13.55 3.36 -9.80
CA ALA A 96 -12.29 4.10 -9.74
C ALA A 96 -11.92 4.73 -11.10
N TYR A 97 -12.01 3.97 -12.20
CA TYR A 97 -11.67 4.47 -13.53
C TYR A 97 -12.74 5.42 -14.07
N GLY A 98 -14.01 5.19 -13.71
CA GLY A 98 -15.08 6.17 -13.97
C GLY A 98 -14.82 7.49 -13.28
N CYS A 99 -14.34 7.47 -12.03
CA CYS A 99 -13.90 8.67 -11.32
C CYS A 99 -12.75 9.37 -12.05
N PHE A 100 -11.70 8.64 -12.48
CA PHE A 100 -10.59 9.24 -13.23
C PHE A 100 -11.04 9.90 -14.53
N LYS A 101 -12.00 9.30 -15.24
CA LYS A 101 -12.58 9.83 -16.48
C LYS A 101 -13.48 11.04 -16.26
N ALA A 102 -14.17 11.09 -15.11
CA ALA A 102 -14.99 12.25 -14.70
C ALA A 102 -14.19 13.38 -14.06
N GLY A 103 -12.89 13.17 -13.76
CA GLY A 103 -12.08 14.09 -12.95
C GLY A 103 -12.48 14.13 -11.47
N VAL A 104 -13.30 13.17 -11.02
CA VAL A 104 -13.69 13.01 -9.62
C VAL A 104 -12.55 12.30 -8.88
N VAL A 105 -12.19 12.76 -7.69
CA VAL A 105 -11.04 12.29 -6.92
C VAL A 105 -11.45 11.18 -5.94
N PRO A 106 -11.12 9.88 -6.19
CA PRO A 106 -11.36 8.83 -5.21
C PRO A 106 -10.47 9.03 -3.97
N VAL A 107 -11.08 8.95 -2.80
CA VAL A 107 -10.44 8.82 -1.49
C VAL A 107 -10.35 7.34 -1.19
N CYS A 108 -9.16 6.79 -1.21
CA CYS A 108 -8.89 5.34 -1.22
C CYS A 108 -9.08 4.72 0.17
N THR A 109 -10.33 4.55 0.60
CA THR A 109 -10.67 3.92 1.87
C THR A 109 -10.82 2.41 1.72
N LEU A 110 -10.68 1.67 2.83
CA LEU A 110 -10.88 0.23 2.84
C LEU A 110 -12.35 -0.12 3.12
N ALA A 111 -12.85 -1.21 2.56
CA ALA A 111 -14.15 -1.79 2.91
C ALA A 111 -14.27 -2.10 4.42
N ALA A 112 -13.14 -2.32 5.08
CA ALA A 112 -13.05 -2.56 6.52
C ALA A 112 -13.14 -1.28 7.39
N HIS A 113 -13.02 -0.07 6.82
CA HIS A 113 -13.14 1.18 7.57
C HIS A 113 -14.58 1.35 8.12
N ARG A 114 -14.70 2.03 9.26
CA ARG A 114 -15.97 2.27 9.94
C ARG A 114 -16.12 3.77 10.28
N GLU A 115 -17.01 4.10 11.22
CA GLU A 115 -17.36 5.48 11.56
C GLU A 115 -16.13 6.32 11.97
N ALA A 116 -15.18 5.72 12.68
CA ALA A 116 -13.96 6.43 13.11
C ALA A 116 -13.16 6.98 11.93
N GLU A 117 -13.05 6.24 10.84
CA GLU A 117 -12.30 6.68 9.66
C GLU A 117 -13.20 7.42 8.66
N ILE A 118 -14.33 6.82 8.27
CA ILE A 118 -15.20 7.39 7.24
C ILE A 118 -15.86 8.68 7.75
N GLY A 119 -16.29 8.70 9.03
CA GLY A 119 -16.89 9.87 9.67
C GLY A 119 -15.93 11.07 9.74
N TYR A 120 -14.62 10.82 9.76
CA TYR A 120 -13.61 11.86 9.65
C TYR A 120 -13.26 12.18 8.19
N LEU A 121 -12.94 11.16 7.38
CA LEU A 121 -12.43 11.36 6.03
C LEU A 121 -13.44 12.02 5.09
N ALA A 122 -14.71 11.64 5.18
CA ALA A 122 -15.73 12.19 4.29
C ALA A 122 -15.90 13.72 4.44
N PRO A 123 -16.11 14.30 5.64
CA PRO A 123 -16.16 15.76 5.81
C PRO A 123 -14.79 16.41 5.62
N PHE A 124 -13.68 15.78 6.05
CA PHE A 124 -12.33 16.34 5.90
C PHE A 124 -11.95 16.54 4.44
N THR A 125 -12.27 15.57 3.59
CA THR A 125 -12.04 15.64 2.14
C THR A 125 -13.17 16.31 1.39
N GLU A 126 -14.25 16.70 2.08
CA GLU A 126 -15.46 17.29 1.48
C GLU A 126 -16.04 16.39 0.38
N ALA A 127 -16.13 15.08 0.67
CA ALA A 127 -16.58 14.10 -0.30
C ALA A 127 -18.07 14.31 -0.65
N ARG A 128 -18.39 14.24 -1.95
CA ARG A 128 -19.74 14.41 -2.49
C ARG A 128 -20.46 13.09 -2.72
N VAL A 129 -19.72 12.03 -2.98
CA VAL A 129 -20.25 10.69 -3.19
C VAL A 129 -19.51 9.68 -2.31
N HIS A 130 -20.25 8.66 -1.85
CA HIS A 130 -19.71 7.54 -1.12
C HIS A 130 -20.05 6.25 -1.89
N PHE A 131 -19.05 5.65 -2.50
CA PHE A 131 -19.17 4.32 -3.10
C PHE A 131 -19.01 3.23 -2.05
N VAL A 132 -19.92 2.26 -2.05
CA VAL A 132 -19.90 1.11 -1.13
C VAL A 132 -20.14 -0.20 -1.89
N GLN A 133 -19.59 -1.30 -1.37
CA GLN A 133 -19.92 -2.63 -1.87
C GLN A 133 -21.22 -3.12 -1.23
N GLY A 134 -22.28 -3.26 -2.03
CA GLY A 134 -23.62 -3.59 -1.54
C GLY A 134 -23.81 -5.06 -1.17
N ASN A 135 -23.05 -5.96 -1.80
CA ASN A 135 -23.12 -7.41 -1.59
C ASN A 135 -22.07 -7.96 -0.61
N LEU A 136 -21.41 -7.12 0.18
CA LEU A 136 -20.42 -7.57 1.17
C LEU A 136 -21.09 -8.41 2.26
N ALA A 137 -20.74 -9.71 2.32
CA ALA A 137 -21.45 -10.68 3.18
C ALA A 137 -21.35 -10.41 4.69
N LYS A 138 -20.24 -9.82 5.15
CA LYS A 138 -19.95 -9.68 6.59
C LYS A 138 -20.45 -8.39 7.22
N PHE A 139 -20.85 -7.40 6.40
CA PHE A 139 -21.25 -6.09 6.92
C PHE A 139 -22.08 -5.32 5.90
N ASP A 140 -23.24 -4.79 6.30
CA ASP A 140 -24.08 -3.96 5.43
C ASP A 140 -23.50 -2.54 5.29
N LEU A 141 -22.66 -2.36 4.27
CA LEU A 141 -22.08 -1.05 3.93
C LEU A 141 -23.13 -0.06 3.40
N CYS A 142 -24.22 -0.54 2.80
CA CYS A 142 -25.29 0.35 2.33
C CYS A 142 -26.02 1.01 3.50
N ALA A 143 -26.43 0.22 4.49
CA ALA A 143 -27.06 0.75 5.70
C ALA A 143 -26.11 1.67 6.48
N PHE A 144 -24.85 1.26 6.62
CA PHE A 144 -23.81 2.07 7.25
C PHE A 144 -23.63 3.45 6.58
N ALA A 145 -23.48 3.47 5.25
CA ALA A 145 -23.29 4.71 4.52
C ALA A 145 -24.55 5.61 4.53
N ALA A 146 -25.74 5.01 4.43
CA ALA A 146 -27.01 5.73 4.54
C ALA A 146 -27.17 6.39 5.93
N GLN A 147 -26.81 5.68 7.00
CA GLN A 147 -26.81 6.20 8.37
C GLN A 147 -25.79 7.33 8.58
N LEU A 148 -24.60 7.21 7.97
CA LEU A 148 -23.53 8.19 8.12
C LEU A 148 -23.76 9.45 7.26
N ARG A 149 -24.49 9.33 6.15
CA ARG A 149 -24.73 10.40 5.16
C ARG A 149 -25.11 11.76 5.77
N PRO A 150 -26.09 11.88 6.70
CA PRO A 150 -26.47 13.18 7.26
C PRO A 150 -25.36 13.90 8.01
N LYS A 151 -24.39 13.15 8.57
CA LYS A 151 -23.25 13.69 9.34
C LYS A 151 -22.00 13.92 8.47
N SER A 152 -21.91 13.27 7.32
CA SER A 152 -20.70 13.26 6.49
C SER A 152 -20.66 14.34 5.41
N GLY A 153 -21.78 15.01 5.12
CA GLY A 153 -21.91 15.99 4.03
C GLY A 153 -21.96 15.35 2.62
N VAL A 154 -21.97 14.01 2.54
CA VAL A 154 -22.06 13.26 1.28
C VAL A 154 -23.46 13.46 0.65
N ALA A 155 -23.51 13.88 -0.61
CA ALA A 155 -24.76 14.08 -1.33
C ALA A 155 -25.37 12.75 -1.79
N HIS A 156 -24.55 11.83 -2.28
CA HIS A 156 -24.98 10.58 -2.89
C HIS A 156 -24.26 9.37 -2.28
N VAL A 157 -24.99 8.29 -2.03
CA VAL A 157 -24.42 6.97 -1.74
C VAL A 157 -24.68 6.09 -2.95
N VAL A 158 -23.63 5.44 -3.48
CA VAL A 158 -23.71 4.58 -4.67
C VAL A 158 -23.17 3.20 -4.29
N ALA A 159 -24.02 2.17 -4.40
CA ALA A 159 -23.67 0.79 -4.11
C ALA A 159 -23.32 0.04 -5.39
N THR A 160 -22.28 -0.77 -5.35
CA THR A 160 -21.95 -1.77 -6.37
C THR A 160 -22.46 -3.15 -5.92
N GLY A 161 -22.79 -4.04 -6.85
CA GLY A 161 -23.35 -5.36 -6.51
C GLY A 161 -24.80 -5.30 -6.01
N GLY A 162 -25.51 -4.20 -6.30
CA GLY A 162 -26.92 -3.98 -5.96
C GLY A 162 -27.13 -3.43 -4.54
N THR A 163 -28.34 -2.96 -4.29
CA THR A 163 -28.76 -2.46 -2.97
C THR A 163 -30.27 -2.58 -2.82
N ARG A 164 -30.74 -2.78 -1.57
CA ARG A 164 -32.15 -2.65 -1.16
C ARG A 164 -32.37 -1.48 -0.22
N GLN A 165 -31.29 -0.75 0.13
CA GLN A 165 -31.35 0.34 1.09
C GLN A 165 -31.99 1.58 0.45
N PRO A 166 -33.09 2.15 1.00
CA PRO A 166 -33.69 3.38 0.50
C PRO A 166 -32.71 4.55 0.48
N GLY A 167 -32.72 5.34 -0.60
CA GLY A 167 -31.84 6.51 -0.76
C GLY A 167 -30.40 6.19 -1.13
N VAL A 168 -30.09 4.91 -1.40
CA VAL A 168 -28.83 4.44 -1.98
C VAL A 168 -29.05 4.10 -3.44
N HIS A 169 -28.24 4.62 -4.33
CA HIS A 169 -28.29 4.31 -5.76
C HIS A 169 -27.55 2.99 -6.05
N ALA A 170 -28.10 2.13 -6.88
CA ALA A 170 -27.32 1.01 -7.42
C ALA A 170 -26.51 1.51 -8.62
N LEU A 171 -25.20 1.24 -8.67
CA LEU A 171 -24.31 1.67 -9.75
C LEU A 171 -24.81 1.13 -11.10
N GLU A 172 -25.20 -0.13 -11.12
CA GLU A 172 -25.72 -0.83 -12.29
C GLU A 172 -26.95 -0.10 -12.87
N ALA A 173 -27.88 0.34 -12.00
CA ALA A 173 -29.06 1.09 -12.41
C ALA A 173 -28.72 2.52 -12.88
N LEU A 174 -27.68 3.15 -12.30
CA LEU A 174 -27.23 4.48 -12.72
C LEU A 174 -26.63 4.47 -14.13
N ILE A 175 -25.94 3.40 -14.51
CA ILE A 175 -25.30 3.27 -15.83
C ILE A 175 -26.19 2.62 -16.87
N ASP A 176 -27.25 1.92 -16.44
CA ASP A 176 -28.22 1.32 -17.33
C ASP A 176 -28.94 2.39 -18.15
N GLY A 177 -29.13 2.12 -19.42
CA GLY A 177 -29.75 3.07 -20.35
C GLY A 177 -28.89 4.28 -20.74
N ILE A 178 -27.65 4.42 -20.26
CA ILE A 178 -26.71 5.42 -20.80
C ILE A 178 -26.10 4.88 -22.10
N ASP A 179 -26.36 5.55 -23.23
CA ASP A 179 -25.73 5.21 -24.51
C ASP A 179 -24.21 5.37 -24.45
N ALA A 180 -23.47 4.42 -25.01
CA ALA A 180 -22.00 4.44 -24.93
C ALA A 180 -21.37 5.64 -25.66
N GLY A 181 -21.95 6.05 -26.79
CA GLY A 181 -21.50 7.21 -27.55
C GLY A 181 -21.79 8.52 -26.82
N GLU A 182 -22.95 8.62 -26.16
CA GLU A 182 -23.29 9.76 -25.30
C GLU A 182 -22.31 9.85 -24.12
N ALA A 183 -22.08 8.73 -23.42
CA ALA A 183 -21.14 8.69 -22.31
C ALA A 183 -19.72 9.13 -22.73
N ARG A 184 -19.25 8.63 -23.88
CA ARG A 184 -17.95 9.00 -24.44
C ARG A 184 -17.86 10.50 -24.73
N ARG A 185 -18.85 11.07 -25.42
CA ARG A 185 -18.88 12.51 -25.68
C ARG A 185 -18.90 13.35 -24.42
N ALA A 186 -19.61 12.91 -23.38
CA ALA A 186 -19.65 13.61 -22.10
C ALA A 186 -18.25 13.63 -21.43
N VAL A 187 -17.51 12.52 -21.49
CA VAL A 187 -16.12 12.45 -20.97
C VAL A 187 -15.16 13.31 -21.79
N GLU A 188 -15.27 13.27 -23.13
CA GLU A 188 -14.40 14.06 -24.03
C GLU A 188 -14.59 15.56 -23.89
N ALA A 189 -15.79 15.99 -23.50
CA ALA A 189 -16.07 17.41 -23.25
C ALA A 189 -15.41 17.97 -21.97
N LEU A 190 -14.88 17.08 -21.09
CA LEU A 190 -14.25 17.51 -19.84
C LEU A 190 -12.81 18.00 -20.06
N ALA A 191 -12.53 19.19 -19.55
CA ALA A 191 -11.19 19.79 -19.57
C ALA A 191 -10.41 19.46 -18.29
N ILE A 192 -10.16 18.17 -18.02
CA ILE A 192 -9.43 17.72 -16.83
C ILE A 192 -7.95 18.12 -16.96
N ASP A 193 -7.41 18.72 -15.88
CA ASP A 193 -6.01 19.16 -15.85
C ASP A 193 -5.11 18.01 -15.38
N PRO A 194 -4.16 17.53 -16.20
CA PRO A 194 -3.22 16.46 -15.83
C PRO A 194 -2.35 16.76 -14.59
N TRP A 195 -2.17 18.02 -14.30
CA TRP A 195 -1.41 18.51 -13.14
C TRP A 195 -2.24 18.61 -11.87
N ASN A 196 -3.52 18.30 -11.94
CA ASN A 196 -4.39 18.31 -10.77
C ASN A 196 -4.51 16.92 -10.14
N VAL A 197 -5.13 16.89 -8.96
CA VAL A 197 -5.28 15.67 -8.14
C VAL A 197 -6.15 14.65 -8.87
N ALA A 198 -5.65 13.44 -9.00
CA ALA A 198 -6.35 12.28 -9.55
C ALA A 198 -6.91 11.37 -8.47
N VAL A 199 -6.18 11.25 -7.34
CA VAL A 199 -6.54 10.34 -6.25
C VAL A 199 -6.00 10.82 -4.92
N PHE A 200 -6.75 10.61 -3.86
CA PHE A 200 -6.30 10.73 -2.49
C PHE A 200 -6.00 9.33 -1.93
N GLN A 201 -4.71 9.01 -1.82
CA GLN A 201 -4.26 7.84 -1.10
C GLN A 201 -4.22 8.15 0.41
N LEU A 202 -4.18 7.10 1.22
CA LEU A 202 -4.13 7.21 2.67
C LEU A 202 -2.82 6.65 3.20
N SER A 203 -2.22 7.34 4.17
CA SER A 203 -1.07 6.79 4.88
C SER A 203 -1.49 5.63 5.78
N GLY A 204 -0.61 4.64 5.95
CA GLY A 204 -0.82 3.53 6.88
C GLY A 204 -0.68 3.92 8.36
N GLY A 205 -1.18 5.09 8.77
CA GLY A 205 -0.97 5.68 10.11
C GLY A 205 -1.21 4.70 11.26
N THR A 206 -0.19 4.55 12.12
CA THR A 206 -0.27 3.74 13.34
C THR A 206 -0.75 4.56 14.56
N THR A 207 -0.95 5.86 14.42
CA THR A 207 -1.18 6.80 15.52
C THR A 207 -2.40 7.70 15.32
N GLY A 208 -3.52 7.14 14.82
CA GLY A 208 -4.76 7.91 14.69
C GLY A 208 -5.36 7.89 13.29
N VAL A 209 -6.01 9.00 12.90
CA VAL A 209 -6.69 9.10 11.60
C VAL A 209 -5.66 9.12 10.47
N PRO A 210 -5.89 8.38 9.36
CA PRO A 210 -4.98 8.37 8.22
C PRO A 210 -4.77 9.77 7.64
N LYS A 211 -3.52 10.12 7.29
CA LYS A 211 -3.24 11.32 6.52
C LYS A 211 -3.61 11.11 5.06
N VAL A 212 -4.10 12.18 4.43
CA VAL A 212 -4.52 12.15 3.03
C VAL A 212 -3.36 12.61 2.14
N ILE A 213 -3.01 11.79 1.18
CA ILE A 213 -1.87 11.94 0.27
C ILE A 213 -2.40 12.27 -1.13
N PRO A 214 -2.27 13.53 -1.59
CA PRO A 214 -2.64 13.90 -2.95
C PRO A 214 -1.69 13.25 -3.96
N ARG A 215 -2.24 12.62 -4.98
CA ARG A 215 -1.50 12.13 -6.12
C ARG A 215 -2.13 12.69 -7.39
N PHE A 216 -1.31 13.16 -8.32
CA PHE A 216 -1.75 13.87 -9.51
C PHE A 216 -1.94 12.91 -10.69
N HIS A 217 -2.69 13.30 -11.72
CA HIS A 217 -2.90 12.44 -12.90
C HIS A 217 -1.57 12.06 -13.55
N ASN A 218 -0.70 13.03 -13.78
CA ASN A 218 0.58 12.80 -14.45
C ASN A 218 1.60 12.07 -13.58
N ASP A 219 1.67 12.36 -12.27
CA ASP A 219 2.59 11.65 -11.37
C ASP A 219 2.21 10.18 -11.19
N TYR A 220 0.91 9.90 -11.04
CA TYR A 220 0.38 8.57 -10.84
C TYR A 220 0.48 7.72 -12.11
N LEU A 221 0.31 8.37 -13.28
CA LEU A 221 0.56 7.75 -14.58
C LEU A 221 2.04 7.41 -14.75
N TYR A 222 2.95 8.36 -14.48
CA TYR A 222 4.38 8.13 -14.56
C TYR A 222 4.83 7.02 -13.62
N ASN A 223 4.40 7.04 -12.36
CA ASN A 223 4.70 6.00 -11.38
C ASN A 223 4.30 4.60 -11.92
N SER A 224 3.08 4.49 -12.45
CA SER A 224 2.57 3.22 -13.00
C SER A 224 3.37 2.74 -14.22
N LEU A 225 3.72 3.65 -15.13
CA LEU A 225 4.53 3.32 -16.31
C LEU A 225 5.99 2.98 -15.94
N ALA A 226 6.56 3.66 -14.95
CA ALA A 226 7.89 3.36 -14.45
C ALA A 226 7.95 1.96 -13.81
N VAL A 227 6.92 1.59 -13.03
CA VAL A 227 6.77 0.21 -12.52
C VAL A 227 6.64 -0.77 -13.67
N ALA A 228 5.79 -0.50 -14.67
CA ALA A 228 5.61 -1.37 -15.83
C ALA A 228 6.94 -1.64 -16.54
N ALA A 229 7.70 -0.58 -16.79
CA ALA A 229 9.02 -0.69 -17.45
C ALA A 229 10.04 -1.45 -16.59
N TRP A 230 10.07 -1.19 -15.28
CA TRP A 230 11.01 -1.82 -14.36
C TRP A 230 10.73 -3.32 -14.17
N VAL A 231 9.46 -3.68 -13.95
CA VAL A 231 9.01 -5.07 -13.75
C VAL A 231 8.95 -5.83 -15.08
N GLY A 232 8.88 -5.14 -16.21
CA GLY A 232 8.72 -5.73 -17.53
C GLY A 232 7.29 -6.21 -17.77
N VAL A 233 6.30 -5.40 -17.41
CA VAL A 233 4.88 -5.66 -17.70
C VAL A 233 4.63 -5.47 -19.20
N THR A 234 3.93 -6.43 -19.81
CA THR A 234 3.55 -6.43 -21.23
C THR A 234 2.06 -6.73 -21.37
N GLN A 235 1.58 -6.71 -22.59
CA GLN A 235 0.19 -7.13 -22.91
C GLN A 235 -0.10 -8.61 -22.56
N ASP A 236 0.93 -9.43 -22.36
CA ASP A 236 0.76 -10.86 -22.02
C ASP A 236 0.88 -11.10 -20.50
N THR A 237 1.05 -10.04 -19.73
CA THR A 237 1.05 -10.10 -18.27
C THR A 237 -0.37 -10.38 -17.77
N VAL A 238 -0.49 -11.40 -16.93
CA VAL A 238 -1.70 -11.67 -16.15
C VAL A 238 -1.35 -11.40 -14.69
N VAL A 239 -1.93 -10.35 -14.12
CA VAL A 239 -1.66 -9.96 -12.73
C VAL A 239 -2.78 -10.42 -11.81
N TYR A 240 -2.40 -10.89 -10.64
CA TYR A 240 -3.31 -11.13 -9.51
C TYR A 240 -2.71 -10.55 -8.24
N TRP A 241 -3.36 -9.52 -7.70
CA TRP A 241 -2.97 -8.91 -6.43
C TRP A 241 -4.02 -9.23 -5.36
N PRO A 242 -3.70 -10.09 -4.35
CA PRO A 242 -4.68 -10.57 -3.36
C PRO A 242 -5.03 -9.54 -2.29
N LEU A 243 -4.20 -8.52 -2.10
CA LEU A 243 -4.43 -7.48 -1.09
C LEU A 243 -5.35 -6.37 -1.66
N PRO A 244 -5.85 -5.43 -0.83
CA PRO A 244 -6.82 -4.45 -1.30
C PRO A 244 -6.38 -3.70 -2.56
N ALA A 245 -7.17 -3.80 -3.62
CA ALA A 245 -6.91 -3.15 -4.91
C ALA A 245 -6.85 -1.62 -4.79
N VAL A 246 -7.60 -1.06 -3.83
CA VAL A 246 -7.66 0.38 -3.53
C VAL A 246 -6.37 0.90 -2.89
N HIS A 247 -5.56 0.03 -2.29
CA HIS A 247 -4.28 0.40 -1.69
C HIS A 247 -3.29 0.85 -2.77
N ASN A 248 -2.42 1.82 -2.43
CA ASN A 248 -1.46 2.37 -3.40
C ASN A 248 -0.61 1.29 -4.09
N ALA A 249 -0.13 0.28 -3.34
CA ALA A 249 0.62 -0.83 -3.91
C ALA A 249 -0.18 -1.59 -4.97
N GLY A 250 -1.47 -1.91 -4.71
CA GLY A 250 -2.36 -2.54 -5.68
C GLY A 250 -2.56 -1.68 -6.93
N MET A 251 -2.78 -0.38 -6.74
CA MET A 251 -3.03 0.55 -7.85
C MET A 251 -1.80 0.72 -8.73
N VAL A 252 -0.70 1.27 -8.21
CA VAL A 252 0.47 1.64 -9.04
C VAL A 252 1.51 0.54 -9.20
N GLY A 253 1.50 -0.48 -8.32
CA GLY A 253 2.43 -1.61 -8.40
C GLY A 253 1.95 -2.73 -9.31
N PHE A 254 0.64 -2.92 -9.44
CA PHE A 254 0.06 -4.09 -10.09
C PHE A 254 -1.01 -3.74 -11.13
N ASN A 255 -2.11 -3.10 -10.74
CA ASN A 255 -3.31 -3.00 -11.57
C ASN A 255 -3.18 -1.98 -12.71
N LEU A 256 -2.85 -0.71 -12.40
CA LEU A 256 -2.67 0.33 -13.42
C LEU A 256 -1.54 0.00 -14.40
N PRO A 257 -0.32 -0.42 -13.96
CA PRO A 257 0.72 -0.84 -14.89
C PRO A 257 0.23 -1.88 -15.90
N THR A 258 -0.50 -2.89 -15.41
CA THR A 258 -1.02 -3.97 -16.26
C THR A 258 -2.06 -3.48 -17.26
N HIS A 259 -3.05 -2.68 -16.82
CA HIS A 259 -4.06 -2.13 -17.72
C HIS A 259 -3.47 -1.14 -18.74
N LEU A 260 -2.50 -0.34 -18.37
CA LEU A 260 -1.85 0.61 -19.30
C LEU A 260 -1.05 -0.11 -20.40
N MET A 261 -0.53 -1.31 -20.09
CA MET A 261 0.27 -2.12 -21.03
C MET A 261 -0.56 -3.16 -21.80
N GLY A 262 -1.88 -3.27 -21.59
CA GLY A 262 -2.74 -4.19 -22.31
C GLY A 262 -2.84 -5.59 -21.72
N GLY A 263 -2.35 -5.82 -20.50
CA GLY A 263 -2.41 -7.09 -19.77
C GLY A 263 -3.76 -7.34 -19.08
N THR A 264 -3.88 -8.46 -18.38
CA THR A 264 -5.10 -8.88 -17.69
C THR A 264 -4.96 -8.73 -16.18
N VAL A 265 -5.93 -8.11 -15.53
CA VAL A 265 -6.03 -8.04 -14.07
C VAL A 265 -7.05 -9.07 -13.57
N CYS A 266 -6.65 -9.92 -12.65
CA CYS A 266 -7.53 -10.86 -11.94
C CYS A 266 -7.82 -10.33 -10.54
N VAL A 267 -9.09 -10.44 -10.10
CA VAL A 267 -9.51 -10.08 -8.75
C VAL A 267 -10.40 -11.15 -8.14
N THR A 268 -10.26 -11.36 -6.84
CA THR A 268 -11.15 -12.19 -6.04
C THR A 268 -11.50 -11.44 -4.75
N GLU A 269 -12.72 -11.60 -4.28
CA GLU A 269 -13.18 -10.98 -3.03
C GLU A 269 -12.50 -11.63 -1.82
N ASP A 270 -12.41 -12.95 -1.82
CA ASP A 270 -11.71 -13.71 -0.79
C ASP A 270 -10.26 -13.98 -1.19
N VAL A 271 -9.40 -14.01 -0.18
CA VAL A 271 -7.95 -14.24 -0.31
C VAL A 271 -7.49 -15.39 0.58
N ASP A 272 -8.38 -16.38 0.81
CA ASP A 272 -7.96 -17.64 1.43
C ASP A 272 -6.93 -18.36 0.56
N PRO A 273 -6.12 -19.27 1.13
CA PRO A 273 -5.03 -19.91 0.40
C PRO A 273 -5.47 -20.71 -0.83
N ASP A 274 -6.64 -21.34 -0.79
CA ASP A 274 -7.16 -22.11 -1.94
C ASP A 274 -7.57 -21.18 -3.09
N THR A 275 -8.31 -20.12 -2.79
CA THR A 275 -8.69 -19.10 -3.77
C THR A 275 -7.45 -18.46 -4.38
N PHE A 276 -6.43 -18.15 -3.57
CA PHE A 276 -5.19 -17.54 -4.05
C PHE A 276 -4.46 -18.46 -5.04
N LEU A 277 -4.17 -19.69 -4.64
CA LEU A 277 -3.40 -20.64 -5.45
C LEU A 277 -4.17 -21.13 -6.68
N SER A 278 -5.46 -21.46 -6.53
CA SER A 278 -6.29 -21.89 -7.65
C SER A 278 -6.52 -20.79 -8.70
N THR A 279 -6.55 -19.53 -8.29
CA THR A 279 -6.62 -18.41 -9.23
C THR A 279 -5.32 -18.27 -10.02
N ILE A 280 -4.15 -18.44 -9.38
CA ILE A 280 -2.85 -18.46 -10.08
C ILE A 280 -2.84 -19.55 -11.16
N GLU A 281 -3.21 -20.77 -10.79
CA GLU A 281 -3.25 -21.91 -11.72
C GLU A 281 -4.25 -21.68 -12.87
N ARG A 282 -5.51 -21.41 -12.54
CA ARG A 282 -6.62 -21.28 -13.51
C ARG A 282 -6.40 -20.16 -14.51
N GLU A 283 -5.97 -18.99 -14.03
CA GLU A 283 -5.78 -17.81 -14.87
C GLU A 283 -4.37 -17.69 -15.46
N ARG A 284 -3.49 -18.66 -15.16
CA ARG A 284 -2.09 -18.64 -15.61
C ARG A 284 -1.39 -17.34 -15.24
N VAL A 285 -1.54 -16.94 -13.99
CA VAL A 285 -1.00 -15.67 -13.47
C VAL A 285 0.52 -15.64 -13.62
N THR A 286 1.02 -14.54 -14.20
CA THR A 286 2.47 -14.34 -14.44
C THR A 286 3.09 -13.38 -13.43
N TYR A 287 2.29 -12.51 -12.81
CA TYR A 287 2.73 -11.47 -11.90
C TYR A 287 1.80 -11.41 -10.68
N THR A 288 2.35 -11.66 -9.51
CA THR A 288 1.60 -11.66 -8.24
C THR A 288 2.48 -11.15 -7.09
N GLY A 289 1.94 -11.12 -5.91
CA GLY A 289 2.68 -10.78 -4.71
C GLY A 289 1.84 -10.97 -3.45
N GLY A 290 2.45 -10.67 -2.32
CA GLY A 290 1.75 -10.79 -1.03
C GLY A 290 2.58 -10.27 0.13
N VAL A 291 1.94 -10.30 1.30
CA VAL A 291 2.59 -10.05 2.59
C VAL A 291 2.76 -11.35 3.35
N LEU A 292 3.68 -11.38 4.30
CA LEU A 292 4.10 -12.60 5.01
C LEU A 292 2.93 -13.50 5.47
N PRO A 293 1.85 -13.02 6.11
CA PRO A 293 0.75 -13.89 6.54
C PRO A 293 0.01 -14.59 5.39
N VAL A 294 -0.08 -13.96 4.22
CA VAL A 294 -0.69 -14.57 3.02
C VAL A 294 0.26 -15.62 2.45
N ILE A 295 1.54 -15.30 2.38
CA ILE A 295 2.58 -16.17 1.82
C ILE A 295 2.72 -17.46 2.66
N VAL A 296 2.82 -17.36 3.99
CA VAL A 296 2.94 -18.51 4.88
C VAL A 296 1.77 -19.49 4.70
N ARG A 297 0.54 -18.97 4.74
CA ARG A 297 -0.65 -19.80 4.52
C ARG A 297 -0.71 -20.43 3.13
N ALA A 298 -0.25 -19.71 2.10
CA ALA A 298 -0.16 -20.24 0.75
C ALA A 298 0.87 -21.38 0.65
N ILE A 299 2.04 -21.25 1.31
CA ILE A 299 3.06 -22.29 1.39
C ILE A 299 2.52 -23.55 2.09
N GLU A 300 1.88 -23.41 3.24
CA GLU A 300 1.26 -24.51 3.97
C GLU A 300 0.24 -25.25 3.10
N ARG A 301 -0.62 -24.48 2.41
CA ARG A 301 -1.63 -25.05 1.51
C ARG A 301 -1.02 -25.73 0.29
N GLN A 302 0.01 -25.14 -0.32
CA GLN A 302 0.73 -25.70 -1.45
C GLN A 302 1.40 -27.05 -1.12
N ARG A 303 1.94 -27.17 0.09
CA ARG A 303 2.52 -28.44 0.58
C ARG A 303 1.46 -29.53 0.77
N ALA A 304 0.27 -29.17 1.25
CA ALA A 304 -0.81 -30.11 1.51
C ALA A 304 -1.50 -30.60 0.23
N ASN A 305 -1.70 -29.72 -0.74
CA ASN A 305 -2.32 -30.03 -2.03
C ASN A 305 -1.79 -29.04 -3.08
N PRO A 306 -0.81 -29.48 -3.89
CA PRO A 306 -0.11 -28.59 -4.80
C PRO A 306 -0.99 -28.14 -5.98
N TYR A 307 -0.79 -26.87 -6.37
CA TYR A 307 -1.31 -26.22 -7.56
C TYR A 307 -0.18 -25.96 -8.56
N ASP A 308 -0.50 -25.83 -9.84
CA ASP A 308 0.49 -25.46 -10.87
C ASP A 308 0.79 -23.96 -10.83
N LEU A 309 1.95 -23.59 -10.28
CA LEU A 309 2.46 -22.24 -10.20
C LEU A 309 3.48 -21.90 -11.31
N SER A 310 3.68 -22.78 -12.28
CA SER A 310 4.72 -22.65 -13.33
C SER A 310 4.57 -21.42 -14.22
N SER A 311 3.39 -20.78 -14.25
CA SER A 311 3.16 -19.55 -14.97
C SER A 311 3.75 -18.31 -14.28
N VAL A 312 4.00 -18.37 -12.97
CA VAL A 312 4.47 -17.22 -12.18
C VAL A 312 5.91 -16.87 -12.56
N GLN A 313 6.08 -15.70 -13.15
CA GLN A 313 7.37 -15.16 -13.53
C GLN A 313 7.93 -14.20 -12.47
N ARG A 314 7.04 -13.58 -11.68
CA ARG A 314 7.38 -12.59 -10.67
C ARG A 314 6.44 -12.68 -9.47
N PHE A 315 7.01 -13.00 -8.33
CA PHE A 315 6.32 -12.90 -7.05
C PHE A 315 6.94 -11.75 -6.25
N ILE A 316 6.16 -10.75 -5.91
CA ILE A 316 6.64 -9.56 -5.18
C ILE A 316 6.31 -9.67 -3.69
N ALA A 317 7.31 -9.50 -2.86
CA ALA A 317 7.18 -9.50 -1.40
C ALA A 317 8.07 -8.41 -0.77
N THR A 318 7.85 -8.09 0.49
CA THR A 318 8.67 -7.08 1.18
C THR A 318 10.01 -7.64 1.65
N ASP A 319 10.03 -8.91 2.13
CA ASP A 319 11.18 -9.51 2.81
C ASP A 319 11.27 -11.05 2.73
N SER A 320 10.34 -11.68 2.03
CA SER A 320 10.15 -13.15 2.06
C SER A 320 10.67 -13.85 0.79
N GLY A 321 11.48 -13.19 -0.03
CA GLY A 321 11.93 -13.70 -1.32
C GLY A 321 12.55 -15.10 -1.26
N PRO A 322 13.60 -15.35 -0.43
CA PRO A 322 14.23 -16.67 -0.34
C PRO A 322 13.28 -17.80 0.10
N MET A 323 12.31 -17.50 0.96
CA MET A 323 11.29 -18.47 1.40
C MET A 323 10.34 -18.82 0.25
N ILE A 324 9.91 -17.83 -0.53
CA ILE A 324 9.02 -18.01 -1.68
C ILE A 324 9.73 -18.85 -2.75
N GLU A 325 10.97 -18.53 -3.10
CA GLU A 325 11.76 -19.28 -4.08
C GLU A 325 11.94 -20.75 -3.66
N ARG A 326 12.25 -21.01 -2.38
CA ARG A 326 12.46 -22.36 -1.84
C ARG A 326 11.16 -23.17 -1.75
N ASP A 327 10.08 -22.56 -1.24
CA ASP A 327 8.88 -23.30 -0.80
C ASP A 327 7.74 -23.28 -1.82
N LEU A 328 7.67 -22.28 -2.70
CA LEU A 328 6.71 -22.21 -3.81
C LEU A 328 7.36 -22.48 -5.17
N GLY A 329 8.68 -22.45 -5.27
CA GLY A 329 9.42 -22.74 -6.51
C GLY A 329 9.26 -21.65 -7.59
N VAL A 330 8.89 -20.42 -7.22
CA VAL A 330 8.65 -19.33 -8.15
C VAL A 330 9.64 -18.17 -7.94
N PRO A 331 10.04 -17.42 -9.00
CA PRO A 331 10.97 -16.31 -8.85
C PRO A 331 10.38 -15.21 -7.97
N ALA A 332 11.12 -14.77 -6.93
CA ALA A 332 10.68 -13.77 -5.99
C ALA A 332 11.58 -12.52 -6.00
N TYR A 333 10.94 -11.37 -5.80
CA TYR A 333 11.60 -10.07 -5.81
C TYR A 333 11.10 -9.22 -4.65
N HIS A 334 12.00 -8.44 -4.08
CA HIS A 334 11.65 -7.53 -3.00
C HIS A 334 11.13 -6.20 -3.53
N ILE A 335 10.19 -5.62 -2.79
CA ILE A 335 9.66 -4.28 -3.00
C ILE A 335 9.81 -3.46 -1.72
N PHE A 336 10.17 -2.20 -1.88
CA PHE A 336 9.89 -1.14 -0.93
C PHE A 336 9.12 -0.03 -1.64
N GLY A 337 8.09 0.50 -1.01
CA GLY A 337 7.32 1.62 -1.55
C GLY A 337 6.41 2.24 -0.51
N MET A 338 6.08 3.49 -0.73
CA MET A 338 5.17 4.26 0.12
C MET A 338 4.12 4.96 -0.74
N ALA A 339 2.96 5.24 -0.13
CA ALA A 339 1.90 5.98 -0.82
C ALA A 339 2.33 7.42 -1.13
N GLU A 340 3.26 7.95 -0.34
CA GLU A 340 3.91 9.24 -0.50
C GLU A 340 4.80 9.34 -1.75
N GLY A 341 5.09 8.24 -2.39
CA GLY A 341 5.93 8.12 -3.58
C GLY A 341 7.19 7.30 -3.30
N LEU A 342 8.05 7.24 -4.28
CA LEU A 342 9.21 6.38 -4.38
C LEU A 342 8.92 4.89 -4.20
N VAL A 343 9.32 4.14 -5.21
CA VAL A 343 9.22 2.68 -5.25
C VAL A 343 10.58 2.12 -5.63
N MET A 344 10.99 1.07 -4.95
CA MET A 344 12.18 0.29 -5.25
C MET A 344 11.81 -1.17 -5.45
N PHE A 345 12.52 -1.83 -6.35
CA PHE A 345 12.43 -3.29 -6.53
C PHE A 345 13.82 -3.86 -6.73
N THR A 346 14.00 -5.11 -6.33
CA THR A 346 15.08 -5.95 -6.87
C THR A 346 14.75 -6.40 -8.29
N ARG A 347 15.77 -6.77 -9.06
CA ARG A 347 15.66 -7.20 -10.47
C ARG A 347 16.17 -8.63 -10.65
N PRO A 348 15.73 -9.33 -11.72
CA PRO A 348 16.24 -10.67 -12.06
C PRO A 348 17.76 -10.75 -12.16
N HIS A 349 18.39 -9.68 -12.63
CA HIS A 349 19.85 -9.62 -12.87
C HIS A 349 20.64 -8.95 -11.73
N ASP A 350 19.98 -8.62 -10.61
CA ASP A 350 20.69 -8.16 -9.42
C ASP A 350 21.45 -9.33 -8.79
N PRO A 351 22.60 -9.06 -8.13
CA PRO A 351 23.36 -10.07 -7.42
C PRO A 351 22.51 -10.88 -6.44
N PRO A 352 22.80 -12.18 -6.21
CA PRO A 352 22.02 -13.03 -5.32
C PRO A 352 21.82 -12.45 -3.91
N GLU A 353 22.87 -11.84 -3.35
CA GLU A 353 22.82 -11.17 -2.04
C GLU A 353 21.86 -9.98 -2.00
N VAL A 354 21.76 -9.25 -3.11
CA VAL A 354 20.80 -8.13 -3.25
C VAL A 354 19.37 -8.68 -3.28
N ARG A 355 19.13 -9.72 -4.06
CA ARG A 355 17.81 -10.34 -4.18
C ARG A 355 17.35 -11.02 -2.88
N ALA A 356 18.30 -11.51 -2.07
CA ALA A 356 18.00 -12.20 -0.83
C ALA A 356 17.77 -11.24 0.36
N GLU A 357 18.52 -10.12 0.43
CA GLU A 357 18.60 -9.33 1.66
C GLU A 357 18.31 -7.83 1.49
N MET A 358 18.17 -7.33 0.25
CA MET A 358 17.99 -5.91 -0.02
C MET A 358 16.66 -5.63 -0.73
N ILE A 359 16.29 -4.36 -0.79
CA ILE A 359 15.08 -3.88 -1.47
C ILE A 359 15.35 -3.36 -2.88
N GLY A 360 16.56 -3.53 -3.38
CA GLY A 360 16.94 -3.15 -4.74
C GLY A 360 17.27 -1.66 -4.90
N ARG A 361 16.74 -1.05 -5.96
CA ARG A 361 17.00 0.34 -6.36
C ARG A 361 15.72 1.04 -6.81
N PRO A 362 15.68 2.39 -6.84
CA PRO A 362 14.56 3.15 -7.39
C PRO A 362 14.19 2.74 -8.81
N ILE A 363 12.90 2.77 -9.10
CA ILE A 363 12.37 2.47 -10.44
C ILE A 363 12.61 3.60 -11.46
N SER A 364 12.87 4.80 -10.98
CA SER A 364 13.14 5.98 -11.81
C SER A 364 14.55 6.51 -11.55
N GLU A 365 15.26 6.83 -12.62
CA GLU A 365 16.56 7.52 -12.53
C GLU A 365 16.43 8.99 -12.12
N LEU A 366 15.21 9.53 -12.13
CA LEU A 366 14.89 10.87 -11.64
C LEU A 366 14.62 10.93 -10.14
N ASP A 367 14.58 9.77 -9.48
CA ASP A 367 14.45 9.69 -8.03
C ASP A 367 15.78 10.04 -7.37
N GLU A 368 15.74 11.00 -6.48
CA GLU A 368 16.87 11.40 -5.65
C GLU A 368 16.68 10.85 -4.23
N ILE A 369 17.72 10.19 -3.72
CA ILE A 369 17.74 9.61 -2.38
C ILE A 369 18.91 10.21 -1.59
N ARG A 370 18.65 10.53 -0.34
CA ARG A 370 19.64 10.83 0.67
C ARG A 370 19.30 10.01 1.92
N LEU A 371 20.30 9.29 2.43
CA LEU A 371 20.24 8.76 3.79
C LEU A 371 20.77 9.85 4.71
N ALA A 372 19.90 10.43 5.52
CA ALA A 372 20.26 11.48 6.46
C ALA A 372 20.56 10.89 7.86
N ARG A 373 21.52 11.43 8.58
CA ARG A 373 21.70 11.08 10.00
C ARG A 373 20.42 11.41 10.76
N PRO A 374 19.88 10.48 11.56
CA PRO A 374 18.61 10.70 12.25
C PRO A 374 18.55 12.02 13.01
N GLY A 375 17.49 12.79 12.79
CA GLY A 375 17.29 14.10 13.43
C GLY A 375 18.03 15.27 12.78
N THR A 376 18.79 15.04 11.70
CA THR A 376 19.51 16.08 10.94
C THR A 376 19.18 16.03 9.46
N ASP A 377 19.70 16.99 8.68
CA ASP A 377 19.70 16.95 7.21
C ASP A 377 21.06 16.48 6.64
N ASP A 378 22.04 16.21 7.51
CA ASP A 378 23.37 15.79 7.10
C ASP A 378 23.35 14.37 6.54
N PRO A 379 24.07 14.10 5.44
CA PRO A 379 24.13 12.76 4.87
C PRO A 379 24.87 11.79 5.81
N ALA A 380 24.34 10.58 5.95
CA ALA A 380 25.05 9.44 6.51
C ALA A 380 26.12 8.95 5.52
N ALA A 381 27.21 8.36 6.02
CA ALA A 381 28.23 7.75 5.18
C ALA A 381 27.72 6.46 4.52
N GLU A 382 28.35 6.03 3.44
CA GLU A 382 28.06 4.74 2.80
C GLU A 382 28.33 3.60 3.81
N GLY A 383 27.37 2.71 3.98
CA GLY A 383 27.41 1.63 4.98
C GLY A 383 26.86 1.99 6.36
N GLU A 384 26.59 3.28 6.64
CA GLU A 384 25.91 3.72 7.86
C GLU A 384 24.38 3.68 7.66
N ASP A 385 23.67 3.52 8.77
CA ASP A 385 22.21 3.62 8.79
C ASP A 385 21.79 5.09 8.79
N GLY A 386 20.87 5.44 7.90
CA GLY A 386 20.36 6.80 7.82
C GLY A 386 18.85 6.84 7.57
N GLU A 387 18.22 7.95 7.94
CA GLU A 387 16.83 8.22 7.61
C GLU A 387 16.69 8.36 6.10
N PHE A 388 15.80 7.56 5.53
CA PHE A 388 15.53 7.58 4.11
C PHE A 388 14.75 8.86 3.74
N CYS A 389 15.42 9.74 3.02
CA CYS A 389 14.85 10.96 2.46
C CYS A 389 14.85 10.86 0.94
N CYS A 390 13.74 11.26 0.31
CA CYS A 390 13.61 11.15 -1.14
C CYS A 390 12.85 12.32 -1.76
N ARG A 391 13.09 12.56 -3.04
CA ARG A 391 12.25 13.36 -3.93
C ARG A 391 12.33 12.80 -5.34
N GLY A 392 11.26 12.97 -6.10
CA GLY A 392 11.17 12.46 -7.46
C GLY A 392 9.90 12.95 -8.14
N PRO A 393 9.69 12.58 -9.41
CA PRO A 393 8.53 13.05 -10.17
C PRO A 393 7.19 12.61 -9.59
N TYR A 394 7.17 11.57 -8.77
CA TYR A 394 5.96 11.02 -8.15
C TYR A 394 6.04 10.98 -6.61
N THR A 395 6.96 11.75 -6.00
CA THR A 395 7.02 11.96 -4.55
C THR A 395 6.09 13.09 -4.15
N LEU A 396 5.34 12.91 -3.05
CA LEU A 396 4.41 13.93 -2.57
C LEU A 396 5.13 15.24 -2.22
N HIS A 397 4.42 16.35 -2.36
CA HIS A 397 4.90 17.70 -1.99
C HIS A 397 4.30 18.21 -0.67
N GLY A 398 3.32 17.49 -0.13
CA GLY A 398 2.69 17.76 1.14
C GLY A 398 1.38 17.00 1.32
N TYR A 399 1.07 16.66 2.56
CA TYR A 399 -0.21 16.05 2.92
C TYR A 399 -1.33 17.08 2.83
N TYR A 400 -2.51 16.64 2.42
CA TYR A 400 -3.70 17.46 2.27
C TYR A 400 -4.13 18.08 3.60
N LYS A 401 -4.35 19.40 3.63
CA LYS A 401 -4.79 20.16 4.80
C LYS A 401 -3.98 19.88 6.09
N ALA A 402 -2.67 19.62 5.97
CA ALA A 402 -1.82 19.26 7.11
C ALA A 402 -0.57 20.16 7.24
N PRO A 403 -0.70 21.52 7.34
CA PRO A 403 0.42 22.45 7.27
C PRO A 403 1.46 22.24 8.38
N GLU A 404 1.03 21.95 9.62
CA GLU A 404 1.97 21.75 10.73
C GLU A 404 2.74 20.42 10.61
N HIS A 405 2.10 19.39 10.04
CA HIS A 405 2.80 18.14 9.75
C HIS A 405 3.78 18.32 8.59
N ASN A 406 3.38 19.03 7.56
CA ASN A 406 4.20 19.30 6.38
C ASN A 406 5.51 20.04 6.72
N LYS A 407 5.52 20.92 7.71
CA LYS A 407 6.75 21.57 8.20
C LYS A 407 7.83 20.59 8.68
N LYS A 408 7.41 19.42 9.19
CA LYS A 408 8.32 18.38 9.76
C LYS A 408 8.58 17.23 8.79
N ALA A 409 7.73 17.07 7.77
CA ALA A 409 7.78 15.94 6.86
C ALA A 409 8.84 16.09 5.76
N PHE A 410 9.50 17.23 5.68
CA PHE A 410 10.50 17.52 4.64
C PHE A 410 11.78 18.06 5.25
N THR A 411 12.90 17.81 4.57
CA THR A 411 14.18 18.44 4.84
C THR A 411 14.16 19.91 4.42
N GLN A 412 15.15 20.70 4.84
CA GLN A 412 15.25 22.13 4.48
C GLN A 412 15.30 22.36 2.95
N ASP A 413 15.90 21.43 2.21
CA ASP A 413 15.97 21.45 0.74
C ASP A 413 14.82 20.71 0.04
N GLY A 414 13.77 20.30 0.79
CA GLY A 414 12.51 19.81 0.27
C GLY A 414 12.46 18.31 -0.08
N MET A 415 13.36 17.47 0.43
CA MET A 415 13.21 16.02 0.34
C MET A 415 12.20 15.50 1.37
N TYR A 416 11.34 14.58 0.98
CA TYR A 416 10.40 13.93 1.91
C TYR A 416 11.14 13.00 2.86
N ARG A 417 10.86 13.10 4.15
CA ARG A 417 11.37 12.23 5.22
C ARG A 417 10.41 11.08 5.45
N SER A 418 10.84 9.86 5.15
CA SER A 418 9.97 8.68 5.30
C SER A 418 9.80 8.23 6.76
N GLY A 419 10.77 8.53 7.61
CA GLY A 419 10.89 7.96 8.96
C GLY A 419 11.34 6.50 8.95
N ASP A 420 11.76 5.97 7.80
CA ASP A 420 12.37 4.65 7.67
C ASP A 420 13.89 4.78 7.71
N LEU A 421 14.55 3.82 8.36
CA LEU A 421 16.00 3.69 8.35
C LEU A 421 16.43 2.73 7.25
N MET A 422 17.42 3.13 6.49
CA MET A 422 18.04 2.31 5.46
C MET A 422 19.55 2.36 5.51
N ARG A 423 20.17 1.34 4.96
CA ARG A 423 21.61 1.28 4.70
C ARG A 423 21.83 1.19 3.20
N ALA A 424 22.73 2.03 2.67
CA ALA A 424 23.16 1.97 1.28
C ALA A 424 24.48 1.21 1.20
N THR A 425 24.59 0.28 0.25
CA THR A 425 25.80 -0.51 0.01
C THR A 425 26.08 -0.55 -1.49
N ARG A 426 27.35 -0.34 -1.87
CA ARG A 426 27.79 -0.41 -3.25
C ARG A 426 28.22 -1.82 -3.62
N ILE A 427 27.55 -2.42 -4.60
CA ILE A 427 27.84 -3.76 -5.12
C ILE A 427 27.97 -3.64 -6.63
N GLY A 428 29.08 -4.10 -7.19
CA GLY A 428 29.34 -3.99 -8.63
C GLY A 428 29.26 -2.56 -9.19
N GLY A 429 29.66 -1.57 -8.38
CA GLY A 429 29.63 -0.13 -8.77
C GLY A 429 28.25 0.54 -8.63
N ARG A 430 27.20 -0.18 -8.26
CA ARG A 430 25.82 0.33 -8.10
C ARG A 430 25.43 0.37 -6.64
N LEU A 431 24.68 1.41 -6.22
CA LEU A 431 24.09 1.50 -4.87
C LEU A 431 22.82 0.67 -4.79
N TYR A 432 22.75 -0.15 -3.75
CA TYR A 432 21.56 -0.89 -3.34
C TYR A 432 21.20 -0.52 -1.92
N TYR A 433 19.92 -0.68 -1.58
CA TYR A 433 19.40 -0.25 -0.29
C TYR A 433 18.86 -1.45 0.48
N LYS A 434 19.14 -1.48 1.78
CA LYS A 434 18.58 -2.44 2.74
C LYS A 434 17.71 -1.67 3.72
N PHE A 435 16.50 -2.14 3.92
CA PHE A 435 15.63 -1.63 4.97
C PHE A 435 16.15 -2.11 6.32
N VAL A 436 16.31 -1.21 7.28
CA VAL A 436 16.86 -1.50 8.61
C VAL A 436 15.79 -1.42 9.69
N GLY A 437 14.74 -0.62 9.46
CA GLY A 437 13.64 -0.46 10.41
C GLY A 437 12.99 0.91 10.30
N ARG A 438 12.18 1.26 11.32
CA ARG A 438 11.54 2.57 11.43
C ARG A 438 12.08 3.35 12.60
N ILE A 439 12.34 4.63 12.40
CA ILE A 439 12.84 5.52 13.47
C ILE A 439 11.90 5.48 14.69
N LYS A 440 10.59 5.52 14.48
CA LYS A 440 9.57 5.49 15.55
C LYS A 440 9.44 4.13 16.26
N ASP A 441 9.98 3.07 15.68
CA ASP A 441 9.95 1.72 16.24
C ASP A 441 11.28 1.36 16.91
N ASN A 442 12.27 2.26 16.89
CA ASN A 442 13.49 2.10 17.67
C ASN A 442 13.17 2.10 19.16
N ILE A 443 13.90 1.28 19.89
CA ILE A 443 13.81 1.16 21.34
C ILE A 443 14.89 2.05 21.95
N ASP A 444 14.47 3.01 22.77
CA ASP A 444 15.35 4.04 23.36
C ASP A 444 15.89 3.57 24.72
N ARG A 445 16.90 2.67 24.68
CA ARG A 445 17.50 2.12 25.88
C ARG A 445 18.66 3.00 26.38
N GLY A 446 18.32 4.02 27.13
CA GLY A 446 19.31 5.01 27.62
C GLY A 446 19.93 5.81 26.48
N ALA A 447 21.24 5.71 26.30
CA ALA A 447 21.96 6.37 25.22
C ALA A 447 21.93 5.56 23.89
N GLU A 448 21.45 4.31 23.93
CA GLU A 448 21.48 3.39 22.80
C GLU A 448 20.14 3.36 22.07
N LYS A 449 20.17 3.54 20.73
CA LYS A 449 19.01 3.37 19.84
C LYS A 449 19.06 1.96 19.26
N ILE A 450 18.11 1.10 19.64
CA ILE A 450 18.06 -0.30 19.23
C ILE A 450 16.99 -0.45 18.16
N SER A 451 17.38 -0.95 17.00
CA SER A 451 16.40 -1.32 15.96
C SER A 451 15.56 -2.52 16.42
N ALA A 452 14.25 -2.32 16.54
CA ALA A 452 13.34 -3.41 16.87
C ALA A 452 13.39 -4.52 15.81
N GLU A 453 13.54 -4.17 14.54
CA GLU A 453 13.62 -5.12 13.43
C GLU A 453 14.90 -5.95 13.46
N GLU A 454 16.04 -5.36 13.85
CA GLU A 454 17.27 -6.12 14.05
C GLU A 454 17.08 -7.19 15.14
N VAL A 455 16.44 -6.82 16.27
CA VAL A 455 16.10 -7.77 17.34
C VAL A 455 15.16 -8.86 16.81
N GLU A 456 14.12 -8.49 16.09
CA GLU A 456 13.14 -9.43 15.49
C GLU A 456 13.82 -10.41 14.53
N THR A 457 14.71 -9.92 13.67
CA THR A 457 15.47 -10.76 12.73
C THR A 457 16.29 -11.82 13.44
N HIS A 458 16.97 -11.48 14.53
CA HIS A 458 17.79 -12.43 15.28
C HIS A 458 16.95 -13.37 16.13
N VAL A 459 15.91 -12.88 16.81
CA VAL A 459 14.99 -13.71 17.63
C VAL A 459 14.20 -14.68 16.76
N GLY A 460 13.77 -14.24 15.57
CA GLY A 460 13.02 -15.08 14.62
C GLY A 460 13.77 -16.30 14.11
N ARG A 461 15.11 -16.36 14.29
CA ARG A 461 15.92 -17.56 13.96
C ARG A 461 15.89 -18.64 15.06
N HIS A 462 15.31 -18.33 16.22
CA HIS A 462 15.22 -19.31 17.30
C HIS A 462 14.23 -20.43 16.95
N PRO A 463 14.59 -21.73 17.13
CA PRO A 463 13.76 -22.86 16.68
C PRO A 463 12.34 -22.89 17.24
N ALA A 464 12.12 -22.36 18.44
CA ALA A 464 10.82 -22.31 19.07
C ALA A 464 9.92 -21.16 18.56
N VAL A 465 10.45 -20.20 17.79
CA VAL A 465 9.76 -18.97 17.41
C VAL A 465 9.16 -19.09 16.01
N ALA A 466 7.83 -18.98 15.91
CA ALA A 466 7.11 -18.86 14.64
C ALA A 466 7.04 -17.40 14.16
N SER A 467 6.86 -16.47 15.09
CA SER A 467 6.83 -15.03 14.78
C SER A 467 7.24 -14.21 16.01
N VAL A 468 7.79 -13.02 15.79
CA VAL A 468 8.26 -12.14 16.85
C VAL A 468 7.92 -10.68 16.54
N ALA A 469 7.62 -9.91 17.59
CA ALA A 469 7.52 -8.46 17.55
C ALA A 469 8.30 -7.87 18.73
N ALA A 470 9.30 -7.03 18.44
CA ALA A 470 10.09 -6.34 19.45
C ALA A 470 9.59 -4.91 19.66
N ILE A 471 9.51 -4.49 20.93
CA ILE A 471 9.05 -3.17 21.32
C ILE A 471 9.89 -2.61 22.48
N GLY A 472 9.88 -1.29 22.62
CA GLY A 472 10.33 -0.63 23.85
C GLY A 472 9.31 -0.81 24.98
N MET A 473 9.75 -1.34 26.09
CA MET A 473 9.00 -1.47 27.33
C MET A 473 9.45 -0.36 28.29
N PRO A 474 8.55 0.45 28.89
CA PRO A 474 8.92 1.52 29.78
C PRO A 474 9.78 1.05 30.97
N ASP A 475 10.90 1.74 31.24
CA ASP A 475 11.80 1.46 32.33
C ASP A 475 12.28 2.77 32.99
N PRO A 476 12.22 2.89 34.33
CA PRO A 476 12.60 4.14 35.03
C PRO A 476 14.09 4.46 34.98
N ALA A 477 14.96 3.49 34.74
CA ALA A 477 16.43 3.68 34.72
C ALA A 477 16.97 3.92 33.30
N TYR A 478 16.38 3.26 32.29
CA TYR A 478 16.87 3.30 30.91
C TYR A 478 15.93 4.01 29.95
N GLY A 479 14.78 4.54 30.41
CA GLY A 479 13.72 5.03 29.56
C GLY A 479 12.92 3.89 28.96
N GLU A 480 13.57 3.04 28.17
CA GLU A 480 12.98 1.80 27.64
C GLU A 480 13.95 0.61 27.80
N ARG A 481 13.36 -0.61 27.83
CA ARG A 481 14.06 -1.88 27.69
C ARG A 481 13.47 -2.70 26.56
N VAL A 482 14.23 -3.65 26.04
CA VAL A 482 13.78 -4.53 24.96
C VAL A 482 12.79 -5.56 25.51
N CYS A 483 11.56 -5.55 24.99
CA CYS A 483 10.57 -6.59 25.20
C CYS A 483 10.24 -7.24 23.86
N VAL A 484 10.15 -8.58 23.83
CA VAL A 484 9.70 -9.33 22.66
C VAL A 484 8.40 -10.06 22.96
N TYR A 485 7.48 -9.96 22.02
CA TYR A 485 6.28 -10.79 21.95
C TYR A 485 6.54 -11.92 20.96
N LEU A 486 6.26 -13.15 21.37
CA LEU A 486 6.50 -14.37 20.58
C LEU A 486 5.19 -15.07 20.26
N ILE A 487 5.08 -15.54 19.02
CA ILE A 487 4.19 -16.64 18.64
C ILE A 487 5.11 -17.86 18.50
N LEU A 488 4.77 -18.96 19.18
CA LEU A 488 5.60 -20.14 19.20
C LEU A 488 5.22 -21.13 18.09
N ASN A 489 6.20 -21.90 17.65
CA ASN A 489 5.94 -23.05 16.80
C ASN A 489 5.10 -24.10 17.57
N PRO A 490 4.21 -24.86 16.90
CA PRO A 490 3.38 -25.88 17.54
C PRO A 490 4.22 -26.87 18.36
N GLY A 491 3.81 -27.09 19.61
CA GLY A 491 4.47 -28.00 20.53
C GLY A 491 5.78 -27.50 21.16
N GLN A 492 6.20 -26.28 20.87
CA GLN A 492 7.39 -25.69 21.47
C GLN A 492 7.07 -24.92 22.75
N ALA A 493 7.98 -24.94 23.73
CA ALA A 493 7.94 -24.09 24.92
C ALA A 493 8.63 -22.75 24.68
N ALA A 494 8.16 -21.70 25.33
CA ALA A 494 8.80 -20.40 25.27
C ALA A 494 10.22 -20.48 25.90
N PRO A 495 11.24 -19.94 25.25
CA PRO A 495 12.55 -19.81 25.87
C PRO A 495 12.47 -18.81 27.04
N THR A 496 13.26 -19.02 28.06
CA THR A 496 13.49 -18.02 29.09
C THR A 496 14.32 -16.85 28.52
N VAL A 497 14.31 -15.70 29.21
CA VAL A 497 15.15 -14.55 28.83
C VAL A 497 16.64 -14.93 28.76
N ALA A 498 17.10 -15.79 29.69
CA ALA A 498 18.48 -16.25 29.72
C ALA A 498 18.84 -17.16 28.53
N GLU A 499 17.98 -18.11 28.19
CA GLU A 499 18.15 -19.01 27.03
C GLU A 499 18.16 -18.24 25.72
N LEU A 500 17.17 -17.34 25.55
CA LEU A 500 17.10 -16.49 24.36
C LEU A 500 18.33 -15.57 24.26
N GLY A 501 18.77 -14.98 25.38
CA GLY A 501 19.99 -14.18 25.43
C GLY A 501 21.24 -14.99 25.02
N ALA A 502 21.40 -16.20 25.55
CA ALA A 502 22.50 -17.09 25.16
C ALA A 502 22.46 -17.40 23.65
N PHE A 503 21.30 -17.72 23.11
CA PHE A 503 21.10 -17.95 21.68
C PHE A 503 21.49 -16.72 20.85
N LEU A 504 21.03 -15.53 21.22
CA LEU A 504 21.36 -14.28 20.52
C LEU A 504 22.86 -13.96 20.58
N GLY A 505 23.53 -14.31 21.67
CA GLY A 505 24.98 -14.24 21.79
C GLY A 505 25.70 -15.07 20.73
N THR A 506 25.21 -16.29 20.43
CA THR A 506 25.76 -17.11 19.34
C THR A 506 25.53 -16.53 17.95
N GLN A 507 24.52 -15.66 17.81
CA GLN A 507 24.24 -14.94 16.58
C GLN A 507 25.06 -13.63 16.43
N GLY A 508 25.91 -13.31 17.40
CA GLY A 508 26.71 -12.10 17.39
C GLY A 508 25.96 -10.82 17.77
N LEU A 509 24.72 -10.92 18.23
CA LEU A 509 23.95 -9.73 18.65
C LEU A 509 24.50 -9.16 19.96
N ALA A 510 24.78 -7.85 19.98
CA ALA A 510 25.33 -7.17 21.15
C ALA A 510 24.39 -7.29 22.37
N LYS A 511 24.95 -7.52 23.55
CA LYS A 511 24.18 -7.84 24.76
C LYS A 511 23.17 -6.76 25.16
N PHE A 512 23.42 -5.48 24.91
CA PHE A 512 22.47 -4.41 25.23
C PHE A 512 21.21 -4.42 24.37
N LYS A 513 21.20 -5.17 23.26
CA LYS A 513 20.05 -5.38 22.37
C LYS A 513 19.21 -6.61 22.74
N TRP A 514 19.68 -7.42 23.70
CA TRP A 514 18.97 -8.64 24.08
C TRP A 514 17.65 -8.31 24.78
N PRO A 515 16.59 -9.09 24.54
CA PRO A 515 15.33 -8.95 25.25
C PRO A 515 15.50 -9.11 26.75
N GLU A 516 14.90 -8.22 27.51
CA GLU A 516 14.85 -8.25 28.98
C GLU A 516 13.47 -8.71 29.48
N ARG A 517 12.51 -8.86 28.53
CA ARG A 517 11.19 -9.42 28.79
C ARG A 517 10.71 -10.21 27.57
N ILE A 518 10.04 -11.34 27.82
CA ILE A 518 9.38 -12.17 26.82
C ILE A 518 7.91 -12.31 27.19
N GLU A 519 7.03 -12.03 26.22
CA GLU A 519 5.60 -12.27 26.30
C GLU A 519 5.21 -13.26 25.20
N VAL A 520 4.25 -14.13 25.46
CA VAL A 520 3.76 -15.11 24.48
C VAL A 520 2.30 -14.81 24.15
N MET A 521 1.96 -14.87 22.87
CA MET A 521 0.61 -14.66 22.35
C MET A 521 0.29 -15.73 21.31
N GLU A 522 -0.98 -16.04 21.14
CA GLU A 522 -1.44 -16.89 20.04
C GLU A 522 -1.46 -16.11 18.71
N ASN A 523 -1.82 -14.83 18.74
CA ASN A 523 -1.87 -13.95 17.59
C ASN A 523 -1.44 -12.54 17.97
N PHE A 524 -0.70 -11.86 17.11
CA PHE A 524 -0.40 -10.45 17.29
C PHE A 524 -1.62 -9.57 16.96
N PRO A 525 -1.82 -8.46 17.70
CA PRO A 525 -2.75 -7.44 17.29
C PRO A 525 -2.29 -6.85 15.96
N VAL A 526 -3.22 -6.72 15.02
CA VAL A 526 -2.92 -6.18 13.70
C VAL A 526 -3.64 -4.87 13.43
N THR A 527 -3.03 -4.03 12.63
CA THR A 527 -3.68 -2.84 12.08
C THR A 527 -4.75 -3.24 11.06
N LYS A 528 -5.62 -2.30 10.68
CA LYS A 528 -6.66 -2.53 9.65
C LYS A 528 -6.10 -2.95 8.27
N VAL A 529 -4.82 -2.73 8.04
CA VAL A 529 -4.10 -3.17 6.83
C VAL A 529 -3.30 -4.47 7.03
N GLY A 530 -3.54 -5.20 8.12
CA GLY A 530 -2.94 -6.51 8.39
C GLY A 530 -1.49 -6.50 8.90
N LYS A 531 -0.92 -5.32 9.26
CA LYS A 531 0.43 -5.24 9.87
C LYS A 531 0.34 -5.34 11.39
N VAL A 532 1.36 -5.95 12.02
CA VAL A 532 1.47 -6.00 13.49
C VAL A 532 1.41 -4.60 14.08
N SER A 533 0.55 -4.41 15.08
CA SER A 533 0.41 -3.15 15.79
C SER A 533 1.32 -3.09 17.01
N LYS A 534 2.55 -2.60 16.84
CA LYS A 534 3.50 -2.40 17.95
C LYS A 534 2.97 -1.43 19.01
N ALA A 535 2.09 -0.50 18.64
CA ALA A 535 1.45 0.41 19.60
C ALA A 535 0.59 -0.37 20.61
N LEU A 536 -0.29 -1.29 20.12
CA LEU A 536 -1.11 -2.12 21.02
C LEU A 536 -0.26 -3.07 21.88
N LEU A 537 0.88 -3.54 21.38
CA LEU A 537 1.82 -4.34 22.18
C LEU A 537 2.49 -3.50 23.27
N ARG A 538 2.83 -2.24 22.99
CA ARG A 538 3.34 -1.29 24.01
C ARG A 538 2.30 -0.99 25.09
N ASP A 539 1.04 -0.80 24.69
CA ASP A 539 -0.07 -0.60 25.64
C ASP A 539 -0.25 -1.82 26.54
N ASP A 540 -0.22 -3.03 25.97
CA ASP A 540 -0.35 -4.29 26.71
C ASP A 540 0.78 -4.48 27.74
N VAL A 541 2.05 -4.33 27.34
CA VAL A 541 3.17 -4.48 28.28
C VAL A 541 3.15 -3.41 29.36
N THR A 542 2.75 -2.18 29.03
CA THR A 542 2.61 -1.10 30.02
C THR A 542 1.55 -1.45 31.07
N ALA A 543 0.37 -1.93 30.62
CA ALA A 543 -0.68 -2.37 31.53
C ALA A 543 -0.28 -3.57 32.42
N LYS A 544 0.54 -4.50 31.91
CA LYS A 544 1.11 -5.62 32.67
C LYS A 544 2.08 -5.12 33.74
N LEU A 545 2.98 -4.20 33.39
CA LEU A 545 3.91 -3.59 34.35
C LEU A 545 3.20 -2.84 35.49
N GLU A 546 2.13 -2.13 35.17
CA GLU A 546 1.33 -1.44 36.20
C GLU A 546 0.64 -2.42 37.14
N ARG A 547 0.08 -3.54 36.65
CA ARG A 547 -0.50 -4.59 37.48
C ARG A 547 0.54 -5.25 38.39
N GLU A 548 1.73 -5.55 37.87
CA GLU A 548 2.84 -6.11 38.64
C GLU A 548 3.32 -5.17 39.75
N LYS A 549 3.33 -3.85 39.51
CA LYS A 549 3.66 -2.84 40.51
C LYS A 549 2.60 -2.82 41.64
N ARG A 550 1.31 -2.83 41.30
CA ARG A 550 0.22 -2.84 42.28
C ARG A 550 0.20 -4.12 43.11
N GLY A 551 0.51 -5.28 42.52
CA GLY A 551 0.59 -6.55 43.23
C GLY A 551 1.79 -6.70 44.16
N LYS A 552 2.82 -5.84 44.04
CA LYS A 552 3.98 -5.80 44.96
C LYS A 552 3.84 -4.80 46.11
N THR A 553 2.85 -3.91 46.05
CA THR A 553 2.58 -2.89 47.09
C THR A 553 1.40 -3.24 47.98
N GLY A 554 0.72 -4.38 47.79
CA GLY A 554 -0.27 -5.00 48.67
C GLY A 554 0.30 -6.27 49.29
#